data_970485b707adaf658756d1e7c00ea1ab
#
_entry.id   970485b707adaf658756d1e7c00ea1ab
#
_cell.length_a   1.000
_cell.length_b   1.000
_cell.length_c   1.000
_cell.angle_alpha   90.00
_cell.angle_beta   90.00
_cell.angle_gamma   90.00
#
_symmetry.space_group_name_H-M   'P 1'
#
loop_
_entity.id
_entity.type
_entity.pdbx_description
1 polymer ?
#
loop_
_entity_poly.entity_id
_entity_poly.type
_entity_poly.pdbx_seq_one_letter_code
_entity_poly.pdbx_strand_id
1 'polypeptide(L)'
;YTFVSTANAFALRGAKIIFVDIRPDTMNIDETKIEAAITNKTKAIIPVHYAGVACEMDTIMKIASKYNLFVVEDAAQAIMSSYKGNPLGTIGHLGAFSFHETKNITSAGEGGLLLINDERFAERAEITREKGTNRSLFFRGMVDKYSWVDIGSSYLMNDVSAAYLWGQLEKIDEIQNNRLNSWNLYYEGLKNLEKHRYIE
;
A
#
# COMPACT_ATOMS: atom_id res chain seq x y z
N TYR A 1 -10.50 1.79 9.25
CA TYR A 1 -11.27 2.16 8.08
C TYR A 1 -10.44 1.84 6.84
N THR A 2 -10.95 0.96 5.94
CA THR A 2 -10.19 0.50 4.77
C THR A 2 -11.09 -0.22 3.78
N PHE A 3 -10.54 -0.59 2.62
CA PHE A 3 -11.14 -1.53 1.69
C PHE A 3 -10.84 -2.98 2.12
N VAL A 4 -11.72 -3.91 1.79
CA VAL A 4 -11.64 -5.31 2.23
C VAL A 4 -10.33 -6.02 1.84
N SER A 5 -9.69 -5.62 0.74
CA SER A 5 -8.45 -6.24 0.24
C SER A 5 -7.30 -6.15 1.23
N THR A 6 -7.22 -5.09 2.03
CA THR A 6 -6.21 -4.93 3.09
C THR A 6 -6.22 -6.11 4.06
N ALA A 7 -7.40 -6.48 4.55
CA ALA A 7 -7.54 -7.60 5.48
C ALA A 7 -7.50 -8.96 4.75
N ASN A 8 -8.16 -9.04 3.58
CA ASN A 8 -8.34 -10.28 2.85
C ASN A 8 -7.01 -10.90 2.39
N ALA A 9 -6.02 -10.09 2.01
CA ALA A 9 -4.70 -10.56 1.61
C ALA A 9 -4.03 -11.44 2.69
N PHE A 10 -4.20 -11.08 3.95
CA PHE A 10 -3.67 -11.82 5.10
C PHE A 10 -4.60 -12.94 5.54
N ALA A 11 -5.92 -12.72 5.52
CA ALA A 11 -6.91 -13.75 5.88
C ALA A 11 -6.82 -14.98 4.97
N LEU A 12 -6.58 -14.80 3.67
CA LEU A 12 -6.34 -15.89 2.71
C LEU A 12 -5.11 -16.76 3.05
N ARG A 13 -4.22 -16.26 3.90
CA ARG A 13 -3.04 -16.98 4.41
C ARG A 13 -3.23 -17.50 5.83
N GLY A 14 -4.44 -17.48 6.33
CA GLY A 14 -4.80 -17.99 7.67
C GLY A 14 -4.49 -17.02 8.81
N ALA A 15 -4.17 -15.77 8.52
CA ALA A 15 -3.95 -14.79 9.57
C ALA A 15 -5.27 -14.39 10.26
N LYS A 16 -5.23 -14.25 11.57
CA LYS A 16 -6.30 -13.63 12.35
C LYS A 16 -6.13 -12.12 12.30
N ILE A 17 -7.11 -11.44 11.73
CA ILE A 17 -7.12 -9.98 11.65
C ILE A 17 -7.65 -9.40 12.97
N ILE A 18 -6.92 -8.44 13.52
CA ILE A 18 -7.35 -7.63 14.66
C ILE A 18 -7.45 -6.19 14.19
N PHE A 19 -8.64 -5.65 14.19
CA PHE A 19 -8.87 -4.25 13.88
C PHE A 19 -8.58 -3.39 15.09
N VAL A 20 -7.89 -2.28 14.86
CA VAL A 20 -7.68 -1.21 15.82
C VAL A 20 -8.54 -0.04 15.39
N ASP A 21 -9.06 0.71 16.34
CA ASP A 21 -9.89 1.87 16.07
C ASP A 21 -9.15 2.96 15.31
N ILE A 22 -9.89 3.90 14.76
CA ILE A 22 -9.36 4.97 13.90
C ILE A 22 -9.36 6.32 14.63
N ARG A 23 -8.52 7.20 14.13
CA ARG A 23 -8.56 8.63 14.47
C ARG A 23 -9.76 9.29 13.78
N PRO A 24 -10.54 10.12 14.49
CA PRO A 24 -11.69 10.79 13.87
C PRO A 24 -11.30 11.86 12.85
N ASP A 25 -10.11 12.45 12.99
CA ASP A 25 -9.61 13.53 12.13
C ASP A 25 -9.07 13.06 10.77
N THR A 26 -8.54 11.84 10.70
CA THR A 26 -7.90 11.31 9.49
C THR A 26 -8.52 10.01 8.97
N MET A 27 -9.33 9.34 9.76
CA MET A 27 -9.84 7.97 9.54
C MET A 27 -8.73 6.91 9.45
N ASN A 28 -7.48 7.29 9.67
CA ASN A 28 -6.35 6.36 9.76
C ASN A 28 -6.34 5.63 11.10
N ILE A 29 -5.61 4.53 11.18
CA ILE A 29 -5.42 3.78 12.43
C ILE A 29 -4.96 4.71 13.56
N ASP A 30 -5.60 4.58 14.72
CA ASP A 30 -5.18 5.30 15.94
C ASP A 30 -3.93 4.61 16.52
N GLU A 31 -2.79 5.22 16.29
CA GLU A 31 -1.49 4.69 16.70
C GLU A 31 -1.37 4.50 18.21
N THR A 32 -2.15 5.24 19.00
CA THR A 32 -2.14 5.13 20.47
C THR A 32 -2.80 3.86 20.98
N LYS A 33 -3.62 3.22 20.14
CA LYS A 33 -4.35 1.98 20.48
C LYS A 33 -3.67 0.71 19.96
N ILE A 34 -2.61 0.83 19.17
CA ILE A 34 -1.94 -0.32 18.54
C ILE A 34 -1.32 -1.23 19.61
N GLU A 35 -0.60 -0.70 20.58
CA GLU A 35 0.09 -1.51 21.59
C GLU A 35 -0.86 -2.41 22.39
N ALA A 36 -2.05 -1.92 22.71
CA ALA A 36 -3.06 -2.68 23.46
C ALA A 36 -3.59 -3.90 22.67
N ALA A 37 -3.48 -3.88 21.35
CA ALA A 37 -3.91 -4.97 20.48
C ALA A 37 -2.80 -6.02 20.21
N ILE A 38 -1.56 -5.74 20.62
CA ILE A 38 -0.42 -6.63 20.37
C ILE A 38 -0.44 -7.82 21.33
N THR A 39 -0.18 -9.00 20.79
CA THR A 39 -0.02 -10.23 21.54
C THR A 39 1.25 -10.96 21.08
N ASN A 40 1.63 -12.06 21.74
CA ASN A 40 2.75 -12.91 21.32
C ASN A 40 2.53 -13.59 19.94
N LYS A 41 1.31 -13.52 19.40
CA LYS A 41 0.96 -14.03 18.07
C LYS A 41 0.98 -12.96 16.98
N THR A 42 1.05 -11.69 17.33
CA THR A 42 1.10 -10.59 16.38
C THR A 42 2.38 -10.70 15.55
N LYS A 43 2.28 -10.51 14.23
CA LYS A 43 3.40 -10.60 13.29
C LYS A 43 3.64 -9.30 12.51
N ALA A 44 2.57 -8.57 12.26
CA ALA A 44 2.66 -7.35 11.46
C ALA A 44 1.61 -6.31 11.85
N ILE A 45 1.92 -5.07 11.55
CA ILE A 45 1.01 -3.91 11.61
C ILE A 45 0.78 -3.46 10.17
N ILE A 46 -0.48 -3.23 9.81
CA ILE A 46 -0.86 -2.84 8.45
C ILE A 46 -1.53 -1.46 8.50
N PRO A 47 -0.75 -0.38 8.48
CA PRO A 47 -1.31 0.97 8.38
C PRO A 47 -1.87 1.18 6.97
N VAL A 48 -3.04 1.82 6.89
CA VAL A 48 -3.68 2.21 5.63
C VAL A 48 -3.62 3.73 5.53
N HIS A 49 -2.99 4.24 4.50
CA HIS A 49 -2.91 5.68 4.22
C HIS A 49 -4.18 6.14 3.49
N TYR A 50 -5.26 6.25 4.26
CA TYR A 50 -6.58 6.51 3.69
C TYR A 50 -6.63 7.87 2.99
N ALA A 51 -7.20 7.91 1.79
CA ALA A 51 -7.27 9.08 0.91
C ALA A 51 -5.90 9.76 0.66
N GLY A 52 -4.80 9.03 0.83
CA GLY A 52 -3.45 9.57 0.68
C GLY A 52 -2.94 10.35 1.90
N VAL A 53 -3.71 10.38 3.00
CA VAL A 53 -3.28 10.98 4.26
C VAL A 53 -2.39 9.98 5.02
N ALA A 54 -1.22 10.42 5.45
CA ALA A 54 -0.27 9.55 6.14
C ALA A 54 -0.76 9.13 7.52
N CYS A 55 -0.55 7.86 7.88
CA CYS A 55 -0.57 7.43 9.27
C CYS A 55 0.63 8.00 10.03
N GLU A 56 0.60 8.00 11.37
CA GLU A 56 1.71 8.43 12.22
C GLU A 56 2.85 7.40 12.21
N MET A 57 3.58 7.37 11.09
CA MET A 57 4.55 6.30 10.78
C MET A 57 5.70 6.24 11.77
N ASP A 58 6.18 7.36 12.32
CA ASP A 58 7.25 7.35 13.34
C ASP A 58 6.83 6.54 14.57
N THR A 59 5.60 6.74 15.03
CA THR A 59 5.05 6.02 16.18
C THR A 59 4.83 4.54 15.84
N ILE A 60 4.27 4.25 14.67
CA ILE A 60 4.03 2.88 14.20
C ILE A 60 5.34 2.12 14.07
N MET A 61 6.37 2.70 13.46
CA MET A 61 7.67 2.07 13.29
C MET A 61 8.39 1.85 14.64
N LYS A 62 8.24 2.78 15.58
CA LYS A 62 8.77 2.62 16.94
C LYS A 62 8.09 1.46 17.68
N ILE A 63 6.77 1.33 17.58
CA ILE A 63 6.01 0.20 18.14
C ILE A 63 6.45 -1.10 17.49
N ALA A 64 6.52 -1.15 16.16
CA ALA A 64 6.93 -2.32 15.42
C ALA A 64 8.33 -2.80 15.82
N SER A 65 9.29 -1.88 15.95
CA SER A 65 10.64 -2.18 16.41
C SER A 65 10.65 -2.74 17.85
N LYS A 66 9.88 -2.12 18.75
CA LYS A 66 9.80 -2.57 20.16
C LYS A 66 9.31 -4.01 20.30
N TYR A 67 8.36 -4.42 19.45
CA TYR A 67 7.73 -5.74 19.50
C TYR A 67 8.23 -6.70 18.42
N ASN A 68 9.27 -6.32 17.66
CA ASN A 68 9.83 -7.10 16.55
C ASN A 68 8.75 -7.53 15.52
N LEU A 69 7.94 -6.55 15.07
CA LEU A 69 6.86 -6.74 14.12
C LEU A 69 7.23 -6.17 12.75
N PHE A 70 6.67 -6.74 11.70
CA PHE A 70 6.73 -6.16 10.38
C PHE A 70 5.70 -5.02 10.23
N VAL A 71 6.01 -4.06 9.36
CA VAL A 71 5.06 -3.03 8.91
C VAL A 71 4.87 -3.17 7.42
N VAL A 72 3.62 -3.33 6.98
CA VAL A 72 3.24 -3.38 5.57
C VAL A 72 2.29 -2.22 5.30
N GLU A 73 2.76 -1.22 4.58
CA GLU A 73 1.95 -0.04 4.26
C GLU A 73 0.93 -0.36 3.17
N ASP A 74 -0.35 -0.23 3.47
CA ASP A 74 -1.37 -0.14 2.44
C ASP A 74 -1.41 1.30 1.92
N ALA A 75 -0.66 1.53 0.86
CA ALA A 75 -0.56 2.81 0.19
C ALA A 75 -1.41 2.84 -1.11
N ALA A 76 -2.45 2.01 -1.19
CA ALA A 76 -3.30 1.87 -2.37
C ALA A 76 -3.96 3.19 -2.83
N GLN A 77 -4.00 4.21 -1.98
CA GLN A 77 -4.54 5.54 -2.27
C GLN A 77 -3.48 6.65 -2.13
N ALA A 78 -2.20 6.29 -1.97
CA ALA A 78 -1.19 7.23 -1.48
C ALA A 78 -0.06 7.51 -2.49
N ILE A 79 -0.26 7.17 -3.76
CA ILE A 79 0.71 7.55 -4.80
C ILE A 79 0.89 9.08 -4.81
N MET A 80 2.12 9.57 -4.90
CA MET A 80 2.52 11.00 -4.79
C MET A 80 2.29 11.64 -3.41
N SER A 81 1.88 10.86 -2.39
CA SER A 81 1.79 11.35 -1.01
C SER A 81 3.06 11.05 -0.23
N SER A 82 3.35 11.85 0.80
CA SER A 82 4.54 11.69 1.63
C SER A 82 4.27 11.92 3.12
N TYR A 83 5.11 11.34 3.96
CA TYR A 83 5.18 11.58 5.39
C TYR A 83 6.55 12.15 5.73
N LYS A 84 6.59 13.40 6.19
CA LYS A 84 7.84 14.12 6.52
C LYS A 84 8.91 14.04 5.42
N GLY A 85 8.47 14.15 4.16
CA GLY A 85 9.34 14.12 2.98
C GLY A 85 9.66 12.72 2.44
N ASN A 86 9.28 11.64 3.13
CA ASN A 86 9.45 10.28 2.63
C ASN A 86 8.17 9.83 1.90
N PRO A 87 8.26 9.31 0.67
CA PRO A 87 7.09 8.78 -0.04
C PRO A 87 6.38 7.70 0.76
N LEU A 88 5.04 7.74 0.80
CA LEU A 88 4.27 6.69 1.45
C LEU A 88 4.42 5.36 0.70
N GLY A 89 4.43 4.25 1.45
CA GLY A 89 4.77 2.92 0.95
C GLY A 89 6.27 2.58 1.03
N THR A 90 7.14 3.56 1.37
CA THR A 90 8.59 3.34 1.45
C THR A 90 9.16 3.43 2.87
N ILE A 91 8.31 3.51 3.89
CA ILE A 91 8.72 3.72 5.29
C ILE A 91 8.70 2.40 6.08
N GLY A 92 7.68 1.58 5.87
CA GLY A 92 7.59 0.24 6.44
C GLY A 92 8.52 -0.77 5.76
N HIS A 93 8.45 -2.03 6.15
CA HIS A 93 9.27 -3.10 5.55
C HIS A 93 8.82 -3.42 4.11
N LEU A 94 7.52 -3.32 3.87
CA LEU A 94 6.88 -3.48 2.57
C LEU A 94 5.82 -2.39 2.39
N GLY A 95 5.52 -2.06 1.14
CA GLY A 95 4.40 -1.20 0.78
C GLY A 95 3.68 -1.70 -0.45
N ALA A 96 2.43 -1.32 -0.62
CA ALA A 96 1.62 -1.70 -1.77
C ALA A 96 0.87 -0.51 -2.35
N PHE A 97 1.06 -0.26 -3.65
CA PHE A 97 0.21 0.63 -4.44
C PHE A 97 -0.84 -0.17 -5.21
N SER A 98 -1.97 0.47 -5.47
CA SER A 98 -3.00 -0.04 -6.37
C SER A 98 -3.08 0.84 -7.62
N PHE A 99 -3.15 0.19 -8.77
CA PHE A 99 -3.42 0.81 -10.06
C PHE A 99 -4.75 0.32 -10.65
N HIS A 100 -5.65 -0.14 -9.78
CA HIS A 100 -7.02 -0.47 -10.16
C HIS A 100 -7.68 0.69 -10.90
N GLU A 101 -8.65 0.41 -11.77
CA GLU A 101 -9.32 1.41 -12.62
C GLU A 101 -9.92 2.61 -11.86
N THR A 102 -10.25 2.45 -10.57
CA THR A 102 -10.81 3.53 -9.72
C THR A 102 -9.75 4.41 -9.04
N LYS A 103 -8.46 4.11 -9.22
CA LYS A 103 -7.38 4.86 -8.56
C LYS A 103 -7.00 6.12 -9.35
N ASN A 104 -6.25 7.00 -8.68
CA ASN A 104 -5.79 8.26 -9.27
C ASN A 104 -4.89 8.06 -10.49
N ILE A 105 -4.04 7.04 -10.42
CA ILE A 105 -3.18 6.55 -11.50
C ILE A 105 -3.62 5.08 -11.72
N THR A 106 -3.93 4.72 -12.94
CA THR A 106 -4.59 3.45 -13.24
C THR A 106 -3.92 2.70 -14.39
N SER A 107 -4.08 1.39 -14.36
CA SER A 107 -3.63 0.48 -15.43
C SER A 107 -4.75 0.04 -16.39
N ALA A 108 -5.87 0.78 -16.43
CA ALA A 108 -7.06 0.46 -17.22
C ALA A 108 -7.68 -0.91 -16.88
N GLY A 109 -7.70 -1.24 -15.61
CA GLY A 109 -8.23 -2.50 -15.06
C GLY A 109 -7.58 -2.81 -13.74
N GLU A 110 -7.05 -4.01 -13.60
CA GLU A 110 -6.33 -4.44 -12.41
C GLU A 110 -4.83 -4.16 -12.52
N GLY A 111 -4.23 -3.69 -11.44
CA GLY A 111 -2.81 -3.46 -11.34
C GLY A 111 -2.36 -3.10 -9.95
N GLY A 112 -1.11 -3.39 -9.65
CA GLY A 112 -0.51 -3.09 -8.36
C GLY A 112 1.02 -3.10 -8.42
N LEU A 113 1.62 -2.51 -7.41
CA LEU A 113 3.06 -2.48 -7.21
C LEU A 113 3.37 -2.85 -5.76
N LEU A 114 4.25 -3.82 -5.57
CA LEU A 114 4.85 -4.12 -4.28
C LEU A 114 6.17 -3.36 -4.15
N LEU A 115 6.29 -2.55 -3.10
CA LEU A 115 7.53 -1.89 -2.71
C LEU A 115 8.21 -2.75 -1.65
N ILE A 116 9.47 -3.09 -1.88
CA ILE A 116 10.27 -3.95 -1.01
C ILE A 116 11.35 -3.07 -0.39
N ASN A 117 11.14 -2.63 0.85
CA ASN A 117 12.06 -1.77 1.56
C ASN A 117 13.03 -2.56 2.46
N ASP A 118 12.74 -3.85 2.65
CA ASP A 118 13.57 -4.80 3.39
C ASP A 118 14.02 -5.92 2.44
N GLU A 119 15.32 -5.96 2.13
CA GLU A 119 15.91 -6.89 1.17
C GLU A 119 15.66 -8.38 1.48
N ARG A 120 15.36 -8.72 2.74
CA ARG A 120 15.02 -10.10 3.14
C ARG A 120 13.83 -10.66 2.40
N PHE A 121 12.96 -9.80 1.85
CA PHE A 121 11.77 -10.22 1.11
C PHE A 121 11.95 -10.26 -0.41
N ALA A 122 13.06 -9.75 -0.96
CA ALA A 122 13.22 -9.52 -2.40
C ALA A 122 13.15 -10.83 -3.21
N GLU A 123 13.98 -11.81 -2.87
CA GLU A 123 14.02 -13.10 -3.58
C GLU A 123 12.67 -13.82 -3.53
N ARG A 124 12.07 -13.87 -2.32
CA ARG A 124 10.78 -14.54 -2.13
C ARG A 124 9.64 -13.81 -2.87
N ALA A 125 9.68 -12.49 -2.96
CA ALA A 125 8.72 -11.72 -3.72
C ALA A 125 8.79 -12.03 -5.22
N GLU A 126 9.99 -12.15 -5.80
CA GLU A 126 10.18 -12.54 -7.20
C GLU A 126 9.63 -13.94 -7.46
N ILE A 127 9.92 -14.90 -6.60
CA ILE A 127 9.41 -16.27 -6.70
C ILE A 127 7.88 -16.29 -6.62
N THR A 128 7.32 -15.62 -5.62
CA THR A 128 5.87 -15.57 -5.40
C THR A 128 5.14 -14.91 -6.58
N ARG A 129 5.70 -13.84 -7.14
CA ARG A 129 5.15 -13.12 -8.30
C ARG A 129 5.03 -14.00 -9.53
N GLU A 130 5.95 -14.93 -9.73
CA GLU A 130 6.01 -15.81 -10.90
C GLU A 130 5.66 -17.26 -10.56
N LYS A 131 4.50 -17.47 -9.96
CA LYS A 131 3.89 -18.80 -9.75
C LYS A 131 4.69 -19.72 -8.80
N GLY A 132 5.52 -19.14 -7.94
CA GLY A 132 6.38 -19.92 -7.05
C GLY A 132 7.58 -20.56 -7.74
N THR A 133 8.05 -19.98 -8.84
CA THR A 133 9.17 -20.52 -9.63
C THR A 133 10.44 -19.67 -9.46
N ASN A 134 11.59 -20.27 -9.71
CA ASN A 134 12.87 -19.59 -9.74
C ASN A 134 13.21 -18.99 -11.11
N ARG A 135 12.21 -18.62 -11.90
CA ARG A 135 12.37 -18.12 -13.27
C ARG A 135 13.31 -16.91 -13.36
N SER A 136 13.19 -15.95 -12.43
CA SER A 136 14.05 -14.77 -12.42
C SER A 136 15.53 -15.15 -12.23
N LEU A 137 15.82 -16.11 -11.36
CA LEU A 137 17.19 -16.62 -11.16
C LEU A 137 17.71 -17.35 -12.38
N PHE A 138 16.85 -18.12 -13.07
CA PHE A 138 17.21 -18.81 -14.30
C PHE A 138 17.60 -17.83 -15.40
N PHE A 139 16.81 -16.78 -15.63
CA PHE A 139 17.15 -15.77 -16.65
C PHE A 139 18.41 -14.95 -16.33
N ARG A 140 18.75 -14.83 -15.05
CA ARG A 140 20.02 -14.22 -14.60
C ARG A 140 21.21 -15.18 -14.68
N GLY A 141 21.02 -16.44 -15.08
CA GLY A 141 22.07 -17.46 -15.12
C GLY A 141 22.54 -17.93 -13.75
N MET A 142 21.74 -17.71 -12.71
CA MET A 142 22.10 -18.06 -11.32
C MET A 142 21.73 -19.51 -10.97
N VAL A 143 20.87 -20.14 -11.76
CA VAL A 143 20.47 -21.55 -11.65
C VAL A 143 20.38 -22.17 -13.03
N ASP A 144 20.71 -23.47 -13.12
CA ASP A 144 20.74 -24.21 -14.38
C ASP A 144 19.36 -24.62 -14.88
N LYS A 145 18.36 -24.61 -14.01
CA LYS A 145 17.04 -25.11 -14.33
C LYS A 145 15.94 -24.21 -13.77
N TYR A 146 14.97 -23.92 -14.62
CA TYR A 146 13.69 -23.34 -14.24
C TYR A 146 12.82 -24.40 -13.55
N SER A 147 12.43 -24.12 -12.30
CA SER A 147 11.72 -25.07 -11.45
C SER A 147 10.68 -24.38 -10.57
N TRP A 148 9.65 -25.13 -10.17
CA TRP A 148 8.75 -24.73 -9.10
C TRP A 148 9.44 -24.97 -7.77
N VAL A 149 9.54 -23.94 -6.93
CA VAL A 149 10.31 -23.97 -5.68
C VAL A 149 9.52 -23.54 -4.45
N ASP A 150 8.41 -22.84 -4.63
CA ASP A 150 7.58 -22.34 -3.52
C ASP A 150 6.14 -22.08 -3.98
N ILE A 151 5.27 -21.68 -3.05
CA ILE A 151 3.91 -21.22 -3.34
C ILE A 151 3.98 -19.83 -3.96
N GLY A 152 3.23 -19.62 -5.03
CA GLY A 152 3.10 -18.34 -5.71
C GLY A 152 1.85 -18.28 -6.59
N SER A 153 1.70 -17.17 -7.29
CA SER A 153 0.61 -16.99 -8.26
C SER A 153 1.08 -16.16 -9.44
N SER A 154 0.23 -16.01 -10.44
CA SER A 154 0.51 -15.16 -11.59
C SER A 154 0.15 -13.72 -11.24
N TYR A 155 1.11 -12.99 -10.65
CA TYR A 155 0.94 -11.58 -10.28
C TYR A 155 1.52 -10.60 -11.31
N LEU A 156 1.94 -11.10 -12.47
CA LEU A 156 2.44 -10.26 -13.53
C LEU A 156 1.30 -9.51 -14.20
N MET A 157 1.47 -8.20 -14.34
CA MET A 157 0.61 -7.37 -15.18
C MET A 157 0.82 -7.75 -16.64
N ASN A 158 -0.25 -7.75 -17.44
CA ASN A 158 -0.10 -7.94 -18.90
C ASN A 158 0.45 -6.67 -19.56
N ASP A 159 1.06 -6.82 -20.74
CA ASP A 159 1.76 -5.74 -21.43
C ASP A 159 0.85 -4.57 -21.83
N VAL A 160 -0.42 -4.83 -22.13
CA VAL A 160 -1.39 -3.77 -22.49
C VAL A 160 -1.67 -2.87 -21.29
N SER A 161 -1.96 -3.46 -20.12
CA SER A 161 -2.16 -2.73 -18.87
C SER A 161 -0.88 -2.01 -18.43
N ALA A 162 0.29 -2.63 -18.62
CA ALA A 162 1.56 -2.03 -18.31
C ALA A 162 1.86 -0.81 -19.20
N ALA A 163 1.57 -0.90 -20.50
CA ALA A 163 1.73 0.20 -21.43
C ALA A 163 0.77 1.36 -21.11
N TYR A 164 -0.48 1.05 -20.76
CA TYR A 164 -1.43 2.07 -20.32
C TYR A 164 -0.93 2.79 -19.04
N LEU A 165 -0.51 2.02 -18.05
CA LEU A 165 0.05 2.56 -16.80
C LEU A 165 1.29 3.42 -17.08
N TRP A 166 2.15 2.99 -17.99
CA TRP A 166 3.32 3.77 -18.38
C TRP A 166 2.93 5.19 -18.87
N GLY A 167 1.94 5.28 -19.77
CA GLY A 167 1.42 6.56 -20.25
C GLY A 167 0.83 7.43 -19.13
N GLN A 168 0.22 6.81 -18.09
CA GLN A 168 -0.24 7.53 -16.90
C GLN A 168 0.93 8.07 -16.07
N LEU A 169 1.98 7.28 -15.90
CA LEU A 169 3.17 7.65 -15.13
C LEU A 169 3.96 8.78 -15.81
N GLU A 170 4.04 8.80 -17.15
CA GLU A 170 4.65 9.91 -17.90
C GLU A 170 3.91 11.25 -17.70
N LYS A 171 2.64 11.21 -17.29
CA LYS A 171 1.78 12.36 -17.06
C LYS A 171 1.39 12.54 -15.58
N ILE A 172 2.10 11.91 -14.67
CA ILE A 172 1.71 11.84 -13.27
C ILE A 172 1.57 13.22 -12.61
N ASP A 173 2.48 14.13 -12.88
CA ASP A 173 2.45 15.49 -12.32
C ASP A 173 1.25 16.29 -12.87
N GLU A 174 0.96 16.16 -14.16
CA GLU A 174 -0.19 16.82 -14.80
C GLU A 174 -1.51 16.30 -14.20
N ILE A 175 -1.64 14.98 -14.06
CA ILE A 175 -2.81 14.33 -13.49
C ILE A 175 -2.98 14.76 -12.03
N GLN A 176 -1.92 14.74 -11.24
CA GLN A 176 -1.95 15.11 -9.83
C GLN A 176 -2.34 16.59 -9.65
N ASN A 177 -1.75 17.48 -10.42
CA ASN A 177 -2.07 18.92 -10.37
C ASN A 177 -3.55 19.19 -10.73
N ASN A 178 -4.08 18.53 -11.75
CA ASN A 178 -5.49 18.64 -12.12
C ASN A 178 -6.43 18.18 -10.99
N ARG A 179 -6.08 17.09 -10.33
CA ARG A 179 -6.87 16.55 -9.20
C ARG A 179 -6.83 17.48 -8.00
N LEU A 180 -5.65 18.01 -7.65
CA LEU A 180 -5.51 18.98 -6.56
C LEU A 180 -6.26 20.28 -6.87
N ASN A 181 -6.24 20.77 -8.10
CA ASN A 181 -7.01 21.94 -8.51
C ASN A 181 -8.51 21.70 -8.35
N SER A 182 -9.01 20.53 -8.78
CA SER A 182 -10.42 20.16 -8.60
C SER A 182 -10.78 20.08 -7.10
N TRP A 183 -9.92 19.46 -6.29
CA TRP A 183 -10.12 19.38 -4.84
C TRP A 183 -10.20 20.76 -4.20
N ASN A 184 -9.26 21.66 -4.55
CA ASN A 184 -9.24 23.03 -4.03
C ASN A 184 -10.51 23.82 -4.41
N LEU A 185 -11.03 23.63 -5.62
CA LEU A 185 -12.29 24.26 -6.03
C LEU A 185 -13.47 23.79 -5.17
N TYR A 186 -13.57 22.50 -4.90
CA TYR A 186 -14.59 21.97 -4.00
C TYR A 186 -14.39 22.46 -2.57
N TYR A 187 -13.18 22.41 -2.06
CA TYR A 187 -12.87 22.87 -0.71
C TYR A 187 -13.26 24.33 -0.49
N GLU A 188 -12.81 25.23 -1.39
CA GLU A 188 -13.15 26.66 -1.32
C GLU A 188 -14.66 26.91 -1.47
N GLY A 189 -15.34 26.16 -2.34
CA GLY A 189 -16.77 26.29 -2.56
C GLY A 189 -17.62 25.81 -1.38
N LEU A 190 -17.13 24.81 -0.63
CA LEU A 190 -17.91 24.15 0.44
C LEU A 190 -17.56 24.64 1.84
N LYS A 191 -16.44 25.29 2.07
CA LYS A 191 -15.98 25.71 3.42
C LYS A 191 -16.97 26.60 4.18
N ASN A 192 -17.86 27.29 3.48
CA ASN A 192 -18.90 28.07 4.13
C ASN A 192 -20.02 27.20 4.72
N LEU A 193 -20.23 26.00 4.14
CA LEU A 193 -21.20 25.01 4.68
C LEU A 193 -20.70 24.41 5.99
N GLU A 194 -19.39 24.15 6.11
CA GLU A 194 -18.74 23.74 7.34
C GLU A 194 -18.98 24.75 8.47
N LYS A 195 -18.77 26.05 8.18
CA LYS A 195 -19.05 27.15 9.13
C LYS A 195 -20.48 27.13 9.67
N HIS A 196 -21.43 26.73 8.86
CA HIS A 196 -22.85 26.65 9.23
C HIS A 196 -23.25 25.28 9.76
N ARG A 197 -22.32 24.35 9.95
CA ARG A 197 -22.52 22.97 10.42
C ARG A 197 -23.48 22.15 9.54
N TYR A 198 -23.53 22.43 8.27
CA TYR A 198 -24.25 21.59 7.29
C TYR A 198 -23.46 20.36 6.88
N ILE A 199 -22.13 20.41 7.03
CA ILE A 199 -21.16 19.32 6.81
C ILE A 199 -20.10 19.35 7.91
N GLU A 200 -19.51 18.21 8.23
CA GLU A 200 -18.37 18.02 9.13
C GLU A 200 -17.13 17.55 8.36
#